data_1fdf76746132a01b8915ba29303f5570
#
_entry.id   1fdf76746132a01b8915ba29303f5570
#
_cell.length_a   1.000
_cell.length_b   1.000
_cell.length_c   1.000
_cell.angle_alpha   90.00
_cell.angle_beta   90.00
_cell.angle_gamma   90.00
#
_symmetry.space_group_name_H-M   'P 1'
#
loop_
_entity.id
_entity.type
_entity.pdbx_description
1 polymer ?
#
loop_
_entity_poly.entity_id
_entity_poly.type
_entity_poly.pdbx_seq_one_letter_code
_entity_poly.pdbx_strand_id
1 'polypeptide(L)'
;MKKLMSVVRRCIDDYGMIDEGDSVAVGLSGGKDSLTLLNALAGLRAFYPRAFALRAVTVDPGLGADYSRVADLCAALDVEYTVHPTKLARVIFEERKESSPCSMCSKMRRGALNDLARKLGCNKVALGHHFDDAVETFMLSLLYEGRISCFEPVTYMSRADITQIRPLLYMNEKAISDFAARYDLPIVKNPCPANGYTKRQEVKDLLSELMLRYPYLKGRIFSSMQRLPLSGWAPLRPGRASKRGYMYDGASHTEQPPQYQQQCKSGHAQYRDDDGIEPVDAEREACEIAEQIEQIEGGKTKKRIETEF
;
A
#
# COMPACT_ATOMS: atom_id res chain seq x y z
N MET A 1 -7.76 -6.34 16.44
CA MET A 1 -7.29 -5.00 16.87
C MET A 1 -5.81 -4.98 17.26
N LYS A 2 -5.33 -5.70 18.30
CA LYS A 2 -3.92 -5.64 18.77
C LYS A 2 -2.87 -5.83 17.67
N LYS A 3 -3.02 -6.85 16.79
CA LYS A 3 -2.09 -7.12 15.67
C LYS A 3 -2.04 -5.96 14.67
N LEU A 4 -3.19 -5.38 14.30
CA LEU A 4 -3.27 -4.21 13.44
C LEU A 4 -2.49 -3.03 14.03
N MET A 5 -2.81 -2.66 15.28
CA MET A 5 -2.15 -1.54 15.96
C MET A 5 -0.63 -1.73 16.10
N SER A 6 -0.17 -2.96 16.37
CA SER A 6 1.27 -3.26 16.45
C SER A 6 2.00 -3.01 15.13
N VAL A 7 1.41 -3.42 14.00
CA VAL A 7 2.01 -3.21 12.67
C VAL A 7 2.00 -1.73 12.28
N VAL A 8 0.87 -1.04 12.52
CA VAL A 8 0.71 0.39 12.25
C VAL A 8 1.67 1.21 13.13
N ARG A 9 1.76 0.91 14.42
CA ARG A 9 2.71 1.55 15.33
C ARG A 9 4.15 1.40 14.84
N ARG A 10 4.56 0.19 14.44
CA ARG A 10 5.91 -0.04 13.90
C ARG A 10 6.17 0.84 12.68
N CYS A 11 5.21 0.96 11.75
CA CYS A 11 5.34 1.81 10.58
C CYS A 11 5.49 3.30 10.98
N ILE A 12 4.68 3.77 11.93
CA ILE A 12 4.77 5.13 12.48
C ILE A 12 6.14 5.38 13.12
N ASP A 13 6.62 4.45 13.94
CA ASP A 13 7.89 4.58 14.63
C ASP A 13 9.09 4.53 13.66
N ASP A 14 9.06 3.62 12.67
CA ASP A 14 10.15 3.44 11.70
C ASP A 14 10.34 4.68 10.81
N TYR A 15 9.26 5.37 10.45
CA TYR A 15 9.30 6.56 9.59
C TYR A 15 9.13 7.89 10.34
N GLY A 16 9.00 7.88 11.65
CA GLY A 16 8.83 9.10 12.46
C GLY A 16 7.58 9.89 12.06
N MET A 17 6.45 9.19 11.86
CA MET A 17 5.26 9.81 11.29
C MET A 17 4.49 10.70 12.27
N ILE A 18 4.56 10.43 13.58
CA ILE A 18 3.81 11.16 14.61
C ILE A 18 4.75 11.58 15.73
N ASP A 19 4.72 12.87 16.07
CA ASP A 19 5.45 13.49 17.16
C ASP A 19 4.52 13.91 18.28
N GLU A 20 5.11 14.27 19.44
CA GLU A 20 4.36 14.80 20.58
C GLU A 20 3.63 16.07 20.20
N GLY A 21 2.33 16.16 20.54
CA GLY A 21 1.49 17.33 20.27
C GLY A 21 0.96 17.45 18.85
N ASP A 22 1.21 16.48 17.97
CA ASP A 22 0.63 16.50 16.61
C ASP A 22 -0.89 16.49 16.61
N SER A 23 -1.47 17.16 15.62
CA SER A 23 -2.90 17.09 15.29
C SER A 23 -3.04 16.44 13.90
N VAL A 24 -3.57 15.22 13.86
CA VAL A 24 -3.64 14.37 12.67
C VAL A 24 -5.05 14.31 12.12
N ALA A 25 -5.23 14.72 10.86
CA ALA A 25 -6.48 14.52 10.12
C ALA A 25 -6.42 13.20 9.33
N VAL A 26 -7.34 12.28 9.56
CA VAL A 26 -7.50 11.07 8.73
C VAL A 26 -8.36 11.40 7.53
N GLY A 27 -7.82 11.26 6.32
CA GLY A 27 -8.58 11.41 5.08
C GLY A 27 -9.47 10.20 4.85
N LEU A 28 -10.78 10.33 5.08
CA LEU A 28 -11.76 9.27 4.89
C LEU A 28 -12.35 9.34 3.48
N SER A 29 -12.11 8.30 2.68
CA SER A 29 -12.76 8.13 1.38
C SER A 29 -14.07 7.32 1.47
N GLY A 30 -14.37 6.76 2.64
CA GLY A 30 -15.40 5.76 2.83
C GLY A 30 -15.00 4.33 2.42
N GLY A 31 -13.80 4.14 1.87
CA GLY A 31 -13.27 2.81 1.52
C GLY A 31 -12.64 2.08 2.71
N LYS A 32 -12.52 0.74 2.58
CA LYS A 32 -11.97 -0.16 3.61
C LYS A 32 -10.65 0.32 4.22
N ASP A 33 -9.75 0.87 3.38
CA ASP A 33 -8.39 1.24 3.78
C ASP A 33 -8.40 2.46 4.71
N SER A 34 -9.16 3.50 4.35
CA SER A 34 -9.29 4.71 5.15
C SER A 34 -10.02 4.46 6.48
N LEU A 35 -11.04 3.60 6.48
CA LEU A 35 -11.76 3.22 7.70
C LEU A 35 -10.90 2.35 8.63
N THR A 36 -10.08 1.46 8.06
CA THR A 36 -9.11 0.66 8.82
C THR A 36 -8.04 1.57 9.45
N LEU A 37 -7.55 2.58 8.70
CA LEU A 37 -6.60 3.57 9.21
C LEU A 37 -7.19 4.36 10.38
N LEU A 38 -8.44 4.82 10.28
CA LEU A 38 -9.14 5.51 11.36
C LEU A 38 -9.18 4.66 12.62
N ASN A 39 -9.63 3.39 12.50
CA ASN A 39 -9.69 2.47 13.64
C ASN A 39 -8.32 2.22 14.28
N ALA A 40 -7.27 2.08 13.46
CA ALA A 40 -5.91 1.87 13.94
C ALA A 40 -5.39 3.07 14.74
N LEU A 41 -5.55 4.29 14.20
CA LEU A 41 -5.07 5.51 14.85
C LEU A 41 -5.90 5.88 16.08
N ALA A 42 -7.22 5.70 16.06
CA ALA A 42 -8.07 5.89 17.23
C ALA A 42 -7.69 4.95 18.37
N GLY A 43 -7.45 3.65 18.04
CA GLY A 43 -6.97 2.68 19.02
C GLY A 43 -5.58 2.99 19.55
N LEU A 44 -4.65 3.46 18.69
CA LEU A 44 -3.30 3.83 19.10
C LEU A 44 -3.27 5.06 20.00
N ARG A 45 -4.11 6.06 19.74
CA ARG A 45 -4.17 7.32 20.50
C ARG A 45 -4.20 7.11 22.01
N ALA A 46 -4.87 6.05 22.46
CA ALA A 46 -5.05 5.76 23.88
C ALA A 46 -3.77 5.32 24.63
N PHE A 47 -2.75 4.81 23.90
CA PHE A 47 -1.55 4.23 24.54
C PHE A 47 -0.25 4.51 23.77
N TYR A 48 -0.29 5.33 22.72
CA TYR A 48 0.92 5.71 22.01
C TYR A 48 1.78 6.61 22.90
N PRO A 49 3.12 6.43 22.95
CA PRO A 49 3.99 7.18 23.85
C PRO A 49 4.02 8.68 23.62
N ARG A 50 3.64 9.13 22.43
CA ARG A 50 3.54 10.54 22.05
C ARG A 50 2.07 10.90 21.93
N ALA A 51 1.61 11.83 22.73
CA ALA A 51 0.22 12.29 22.67
C ALA A 51 -0.05 13.04 21.36
N PHE A 52 -1.15 12.72 20.69
CA PHE A 52 -1.59 13.40 19.48
C PHE A 52 -3.11 13.52 19.43
N ALA A 53 -3.59 14.60 18.80
CA ALA A 53 -5.01 14.78 18.51
C ALA A 53 -5.38 14.09 17.19
N LEU A 54 -6.61 13.58 17.09
CA LEU A 54 -7.10 12.88 15.91
C LEU A 54 -8.43 13.46 15.45
N ARG A 55 -8.54 13.77 14.17
CA ARG A 55 -9.76 14.22 13.49
C ARG A 55 -9.99 13.37 12.25
N ALA A 56 -11.24 13.26 11.83
CA ALA A 56 -11.61 12.55 10.60
C ALA A 56 -12.23 13.53 9.59
N VAL A 57 -11.82 13.44 8.34
CA VAL A 57 -12.22 14.39 7.29
C VAL A 57 -12.58 13.65 6.02
N THR A 58 -13.77 13.91 5.47
CA THR A 58 -14.19 13.46 4.15
C THR A 58 -14.32 14.67 3.21
N VAL A 59 -13.66 14.61 2.06
CA VAL A 59 -13.95 15.50 0.92
C VAL A 59 -14.96 14.79 0.03
N ASP A 60 -16.22 15.20 0.11
CA ASP A 60 -17.29 14.66 -0.72
C ASP A 60 -17.20 15.25 -2.14
N PRO A 61 -17.02 14.44 -3.19
CA PRO A 61 -16.95 14.92 -4.57
C PRO A 61 -18.28 15.40 -5.15
N GLY A 62 -19.40 15.23 -4.42
CA GLY A 62 -20.74 15.63 -4.88
C GLY A 62 -21.40 14.57 -5.77
N LEU A 63 -21.22 13.29 -5.48
CA LEU A 63 -21.78 12.15 -6.22
C LEU A 63 -22.98 11.50 -5.46
N GLY A 64 -23.44 12.10 -4.36
CA GLY A 64 -24.58 11.59 -3.60
C GLY A 64 -24.24 10.39 -2.70
N ALA A 65 -23.02 10.25 -2.26
CA ALA A 65 -22.63 9.20 -1.32
C ALA A 65 -23.17 9.51 0.09
N ASP A 66 -23.65 8.48 0.80
CA ASP A 66 -24.11 8.57 2.17
C ASP A 66 -22.98 8.23 3.15
N TYR A 67 -22.62 9.19 4.00
CA TYR A 67 -21.57 9.05 5.02
C TYR A 67 -22.13 8.95 6.45
N SER A 68 -23.44 8.75 6.64
CA SER A 68 -24.08 8.69 7.96
C SER A 68 -23.46 7.61 8.85
N ARG A 69 -23.32 6.39 8.34
CA ARG A 69 -22.69 5.27 9.07
C ARG A 69 -21.19 5.51 9.37
N VAL A 70 -20.52 6.32 8.55
CA VAL A 70 -19.13 6.73 8.82
C VAL A 70 -19.09 7.73 9.98
N ALA A 71 -20.07 8.63 10.06
CA ALA A 71 -20.23 9.56 11.18
C ALA A 71 -20.49 8.80 12.49
N ASP A 72 -21.37 7.80 12.48
CA ASP A 72 -21.64 6.93 13.63
C ASP A 72 -20.37 6.22 14.11
N LEU A 73 -19.56 5.68 13.18
CA LEU A 73 -18.27 5.07 13.52
C LEU A 73 -17.32 6.06 14.16
N CYS A 74 -17.22 7.28 13.61
CA CYS A 74 -16.35 8.33 14.19
C CYS A 74 -16.79 8.70 15.60
N ALA A 75 -18.10 8.86 15.83
CA ALA A 75 -18.66 9.13 17.15
C ALA A 75 -18.34 7.98 18.14
N ALA A 76 -18.50 6.72 17.72
CA ALA A 76 -18.16 5.55 18.54
C ALA A 76 -16.67 5.46 18.89
N LEU A 77 -15.80 6.04 18.06
CA LEU A 77 -14.35 6.10 18.28
C LEU A 77 -13.90 7.38 19.01
N ASP A 78 -14.82 8.24 19.40
CA ASP A 78 -14.54 9.57 19.98
C ASP A 78 -13.59 10.39 19.09
N VAL A 79 -13.91 10.46 17.78
CA VAL A 79 -13.17 11.22 16.77
C VAL A 79 -14.10 12.24 16.13
N GLU A 80 -13.72 13.53 16.21
CA GLU A 80 -14.44 14.61 15.52
C GLU A 80 -14.42 14.38 14.00
N TYR A 81 -15.60 14.41 13.38
CA TYR A 81 -15.76 14.12 11.95
C TYR A 81 -16.31 15.31 11.18
N THR A 82 -15.66 15.67 10.09
CA THR A 82 -16.06 16.76 9.19
C THR A 82 -16.24 16.23 7.78
N VAL A 83 -17.42 16.44 7.19
CA VAL A 83 -17.67 16.23 5.76
C VAL A 83 -17.62 17.57 5.04
N HIS A 84 -16.75 17.68 4.04
CA HIS A 84 -16.63 18.88 3.20
C HIS A 84 -17.28 18.64 1.85
N PRO A 85 -18.49 19.16 1.60
CA PRO A 85 -19.15 19.00 0.30
C PRO A 85 -18.43 19.83 -0.76
N THR A 86 -18.21 19.23 -1.94
CA THR A 86 -17.59 19.90 -3.07
C THR A 86 -18.38 19.62 -4.36
N LYS A 87 -18.08 20.39 -5.40
CA LYS A 87 -18.61 20.18 -6.76
C LYS A 87 -17.57 19.51 -7.69
N LEU A 88 -16.63 18.75 -7.14
CA LEU A 88 -15.53 18.18 -7.89
C LEU A 88 -15.99 17.27 -9.03
N ALA A 89 -16.98 16.43 -8.79
CA ALA A 89 -17.52 15.55 -9.82
C ALA A 89 -18.07 16.35 -11.01
N ARG A 90 -18.85 17.37 -10.74
CA ARG A 90 -19.39 18.26 -11.79
C ARG A 90 -18.29 18.92 -12.59
N VAL A 91 -17.31 19.51 -11.92
CA VAL A 91 -16.17 20.19 -12.59
C VAL A 91 -15.41 19.22 -13.51
N ILE A 92 -15.16 17.99 -13.05
CA ILE A 92 -14.33 17.01 -13.78
C ILE A 92 -15.09 16.40 -14.95
N PHE A 93 -16.35 15.97 -14.74
CA PHE A 93 -17.09 15.18 -15.72
C PHE A 93 -17.93 16.04 -16.66
N GLU A 94 -18.50 17.16 -16.18
CA GLU A 94 -19.43 17.98 -16.95
C GLU A 94 -18.73 19.20 -17.56
N GLU A 95 -17.97 19.97 -16.76
CA GLU A 95 -17.41 21.24 -17.18
C GLU A 95 -16.09 21.06 -17.98
N ARG A 96 -15.15 20.25 -17.45
CA ARG A 96 -13.83 20.05 -18.08
C ARG A 96 -13.76 18.89 -19.04
N LYS A 97 -14.61 17.86 -18.86
CA LYS A 97 -14.60 16.61 -19.65
C LYS A 97 -13.19 16.02 -19.78
N GLU A 98 -12.52 15.90 -18.63
CA GLU A 98 -11.11 15.51 -18.57
C GLU A 98 -10.86 14.12 -19.18
N SER A 99 -9.81 13.99 -19.98
CA SER A 99 -9.37 12.72 -20.55
C SER A 99 -8.84 11.74 -19.50
N SER A 100 -8.34 12.28 -18.37
CA SER A 100 -7.85 11.50 -17.23
C SER A 100 -8.55 11.90 -15.93
N PRO A 101 -9.87 11.62 -15.81
CA PRO A 101 -10.69 12.11 -14.70
C PRO A 101 -10.19 11.66 -13.32
N CYS A 102 -9.68 10.43 -13.21
CA CYS A 102 -9.17 9.90 -11.94
C CYS A 102 -7.93 10.65 -11.43
N SER A 103 -7.02 11.02 -12.32
CA SER A 103 -5.81 11.79 -11.95
C SER A 103 -6.18 13.18 -11.45
N MET A 104 -7.06 13.89 -12.18
CA MET A 104 -7.53 15.21 -11.79
C MET A 104 -8.30 15.16 -10.47
N CYS A 105 -9.24 14.21 -10.33
CA CYS A 105 -10.01 14.01 -9.11
C CYS A 105 -9.10 13.79 -7.89
N SER A 106 -8.10 12.92 -8.03
CA SER A 106 -7.14 12.65 -6.96
C SER A 106 -6.35 13.89 -6.54
N LYS A 107 -5.89 14.70 -7.51
CA LYS A 107 -5.17 15.96 -7.23
C LYS A 107 -6.05 16.98 -6.52
N MET A 108 -7.27 17.21 -7.03
CA MET A 108 -8.20 18.20 -6.45
C MET A 108 -8.69 17.78 -5.05
N ARG A 109 -9.04 16.49 -4.86
CA ARG A 109 -9.44 15.98 -3.53
C ARG A 109 -8.30 16.09 -2.52
N ARG A 110 -7.06 15.81 -2.93
CA ARG A 110 -5.88 15.94 -2.05
C ARG A 110 -5.66 17.40 -1.65
N GLY A 111 -5.79 18.34 -2.59
CA GLY A 111 -5.70 19.78 -2.30
C GLY A 111 -6.75 20.18 -1.28
N ALA A 112 -8.03 19.89 -1.56
CA ALA A 112 -9.14 20.23 -0.66
C ALA A 112 -9.01 19.57 0.73
N LEU A 113 -8.51 18.34 0.80
CA LEU A 113 -8.25 17.65 2.06
C LEU A 113 -7.16 18.34 2.88
N ASN A 114 -6.04 18.71 2.26
CA ASN A 114 -4.94 19.41 2.93
C ASN A 114 -5.41 20.79 3.44
N ASP A 115 -6.10 21.57 2.60
CA ASP A 115 -6.61 22.90 2.96
C ASP A 115 -7.60 22.82 4.13
N LEU A 116 -8.48 21.81 4.11
CA LEU A 116 -9.44 21.63 5.19
C LEU A 116 -8.76 21.17 6.49
N ALA A 117 -7.85 20.21 6.41
CA ALA A 117 -7.08 19.76 7.57
C ALA A 117 -6.34 20.93 8.23
N ARG A 118 -5.73 21.82 7.43
CA ARG A 118 -5.06 23.02 7.90
C ARG A 118 -6.02 23.98 8.61
N LYS A 119 -7.21 24.23 8.02
CA LYS A 119 -8.25 25.06 8.61
C LYS A 119 -8.75 24.52 9.95
N LEU A 120 -8.74 23.22 10.12
CA LEU A 120 -9.10 22.53 11.37
C LEU A 120 -7.95 22.49 12.39
N GLY A 121 -6.82 23.15 12.11
CA GLY A 121 -5.66 23.19 13.01
C GLY A 121 -4.83 21.91 13.02
N CYS A 122 -4.97 21.05 11.99
CA CYS A 122 -4.13 19.87 11.86
C CYS A 122 -2.81 20.22 11.15
N ASN A 123 -1.71 19.63 11.59
CA ASN A 123 -0.40 19.74 10.95
C ASN A 123 -0.04 18.48 10.16
N LYS A 124 -0.80 17.38 10.33
CA LYS A 124 -0.60 16.13 9.60
C LYS A 124 -1.89 15.60 8.96
N VAL A 125 -1.76 14.96 7.80
CA VAL A 125 -2.83 14.23 7.11
C VAL A 125 -2.44 12.79 6.96
N ALA A 126 -3.19 11.87 7.53
CA ALA A 126 -2.99 10.44 7.39
C ALA A 126 -3.82 9.89 6.22
N LEU A 127 -3.17 9.16 5.31
CA LEU A 127 -3.75 8.58 4.12
C LEU A 127 -3.71 7.05 4.18
N GLY A 128 -4.77 6.40 3.68
CA GLY A 128 -4.95 4.94 3.72
C GLY A 128 -4.13 4.15 2.70
N HIS A 129 -3.04 4.70 2.15
CA HIS A 129 -2.16 3.93 1.26
C HIS A 129 -1.46 2.82 2.03
N HIS A 130 -1.45 1.63 1.45
CA HIS A 130 -0.92 0.43 2.07
C HIS A 130 0.23 -0.20 1.24
N PHE A 131 0.73 -1.35 1.69
CA PHE A 131 1.86 -2.07 1.09
C PHE A 131 1.68 -2.33 -0.42
N ASP A 132 0.51 -2.86 -0.82
CA ASP A 132 0.26 -3.19 -2.23
C ASP A 132 0.19 -1.92 -3.09
N ASP A 133 -0.39 -0.82 -2.59
CA ASP A 133 -0.39 0.48 -3.29
C ASP A 133 1.02 0.99 -3.60
N ALA A 134 1.95 0.81 -2.65
CA ALA A 134 3.33 1.22 -2.84
C ALA A 134 4.01 0.39 -3.93
N VAL A 135 3.87 -0.93 -3.88
CA VAL A 135 4.42 -1.84 -4.89
C VAL A 135 3.81 -1.56 -6.27
N GLU A 136 2.49 -1.43 -6.35
CA GLU A 136 1.80 -1.12 -7.60
C GLU A 136 2.22 0.24 -8.17
N THR A 137 2.36 1.27 -7.33
CA THR A 137 2.79 2.60 -7.77
C THR A 137 4.23 2.59 -8.26
N PHE A 138 5.12 1.87 -7.58
CA PHE A 138 6.50 1.68 -8.02
C PHE A 138 6.56 1.00 -9.39
N MET A 139 5.81 -0.08 -9.57
CA MET A 139 5.73 -0.79 -10.84
C MET A 139 5.10 0.05 -11.96
N LEU A 140 4.08 0.85 -11.64
CA LEU A 140 3.51 1.81 -12.60
C LEU A 140 4.56 2.80 -13.10
N SER A 141 5.32 3.40 -12.18
CA SER A 141 6.39 4.34 -12.54
C SER A 141 7.48 3.67 -13.37
N LEU A 142 7.86 2.44 -13.01
CA LEU A 142 8.88 1.69 -13.73
C LEU A 142 8.43 1.32 -15.15
N LEU A 143 7.22 0.76 -15.31
CA LEU A 143 6.74 0.21 -16.57
C LEU A 143 6.22 1.27 -17.55
N TYR A 144 5.54 2.30 -17.06
CA TYR A 144 4.88 3.28 -17.92
C TYR A 144 5.59 4.63 -17.98
N GLU A 145 6.40 4.98 -16.98
CA GLU A 145 7.08 6.26 -16.93
C GLU A 145 8.60 6.13 -17.10
N GLY A 146 9.15 4.90 -17.09
CA GLY A 146 10.61 4.64 -17.15
C GLY A 146 11.37 5.24 -15.96
N ARG A 147 10.73 5.37 -14.80
CA ARG A 147 11.31 5.99 -13.61
C ARG A 147 11.26 5.07 -12.41
N ILE A 148 12.32 5.09 -11.60
CA ILE A 148 12.36 4.48 -10.28
C ILE A 148 11.78 5.51 -9.31
N SER A 149 10.46 5.46 -9.09
CA SER A 149 9.72 6.44 -8.28
C SER A 149 8.52 5.81 -7.57
N CYS A 150 8.22 6.31 -6.38
CA CYS A 150 7.01 6.00 -5.62
C CYS A 150 6.65 7.20 -4.74
N PHE A 151 5.42 7.25 -4.22
CA PHE A 151 5.10 8.20 -3.17
C PHE A 151 5.89 7.88 -1.89
N GLU A 152 6.23 8.89 -1.12
CA GLU A 152 7.01 8.72 0.12
C GLU A 152 6.12 8.32 1.31
N PRO A 153 6.64 7.58 2.30
CA PRO A 153 5.95 7.31 3.56
C PRO A 153 5.50 8.57 4.31
N VAL A 154 6.34 9.59 4.30
CA VAL A 154 6.12 10.92 4.86
C VAL A 154 6.44 11.96 3.81
N THR A 155 5.51 12.86 3.51
CA THR A 155 5.69 13.90 2.47
C THR A 155 5.27 15.26 3.02
N TYR A 156 6.20 16.22 3.09
CA TYR A 156 5.85 17.59 3.42
C TYR A 156 5.34 18.35 2.20
N MET A 157 4.15 18.88 2.33
CA MET A 157 3.45 19.64 1.30
C MET A 157 3.62 21.15 1.54
N SER A 158 4.69 21.74 1.03
CA SER A 158 5.10 23.13 1.33
C SER A 158 4.03 24.18 1.05
N ARG A 159 3.23 24.00 -0.03
CA ARG A 159 2.14 24.94 -0.37
C ARG A 159 0.99 24.95 0.64
N ALA A 160 0.71 23.80 1.24
CA ALA A 160 -0.37 23.64 2.22
C ALA A 160 0.17 23.71 3.65
N ASP A 161 1.48 23.72 3.83
CA ASP A 161 2.17 23.63 5.13
C ASP A 161 1.61 22.49 5.98
N ILE A 162 1.56 21.29 5.39
CA ILE A 162 1.03 20.10 6.03
C ILE A 162 1.87 18.88 5.68
N THR A 163 2.02 17.96 6.61
CA THR A 163 2.75 16.70 6.37
C THR A 163 1.77 15.55 6.10
N GLN A 164 1.88 14.90 4.96
CA GLN A 164 1.13 13.68 4.66
C GLN A 164 1.89 12.46 5.19
N ILE A 165 1.19 11.56 5.88
CA ILE A 165 1.73 10.32 6.44
C ILE A 165 0.92 9.11 5.96
N ARG A 166 1.55 7.93 5.89
CA ARG A 166 0.93 6.68 5.38
C ARG A 166 1.15 5.50 6.33
N PRO A 167 0.43 5.47 7.45
CA PRO A 167 0.68 4.48 8.52
C PRO A 167 0.37 3.01 8.16
N LEU A 168 -0.37 2.76 7.06
CA LEU A 168 -0.72 1.40 6.62
C LEU A 168 0.31 0.75 5.70
N LEU A 169 1.46 1.37 5.42
CA LEU A 169 2.46 0.85 4.47
C LEU A 169 3.01 -0.53 4.80
N TYR A 170 2.92 -0.97 6.04
CA TYR A 170 3.32 -2.33 6.44
C TYR A 170 2.16 -3.33 6.43
N MET A 171 0.96 -2.90 6.03
CA MET A 171 -0.23 -3.74 5.91
C MET A 171 -0.48 -4.12 4.45
N ASN A 172 -0.72 -5.39 4.16
CA ASN A 172 -1.18 -5.81 2.84
C ASN A 172 -2.70 -5.67 2.68
N GLU A 173 -3.16 -5.57 1.43
CA GLU A 173 -4.57 -5.38 1.10
C GLU A 173 -5.48 -6.46 1.71
N LYS A 174 -5.01 -7.73 1.71
CA LYS A 174 -5.77 -8.85 2.28
C LYS A 174 -6.01 -8.65 3.78
N ALA A 175 -4.99 -8.29 4.55
CA ALA A 175 -5.13 -8.07 5.98
C ALA A 175 -6.09 -6.90 6.31
N ILE A 176 -6.09 -5.86 5.48
CA ILE A 176 -7.04 -4.74 5.59
C ILE A 176 -8.46 -5.21 5.27
N SER A 177 -8.65 -5.98 4.20
CA SER A 177 -9.96 -6.53 3.83
C SER A 177 -10.50 -7.48 4.89
N ASP A 178 -9.66 -8.37 5.42
CA ASP A 178 -10.03 -9.28 6.51
C ASP A 178 -10.41 -8.52 7.79
N PHE A 179 -9.71 -7.42 8.08
CA PHE A 179 -10.04 -6.53 9.19
C PHE A 179 -11.39 -5.83 8.98
N ALA A 180 -11.59 -5.22 7.81
CA ALA A 180 -12.82 -4.51 7.49
C ALA A 180 -14.05 -5.44 7.56
N ALA A 181 -13.93 -6.66 7.05
CA ALA A 181 -14.99 -7.67 7.12
C ALA A 181 -15.26 -8.13 8.57
N ARG A 182 -14.19 -8.39 9.35
CA ARG A 182 -14.32 -8.86 10.75
C ARG A 182 -15.02 -7.85 11.66
N TYR A 183 -14.80 -6.55 11.43
CA TYR A 183 -15.33 -5.48 12.26
C TYR A 183 -16.54 -4.77 11.63
N ASP A 184 -17.10 -5.34 10.54
CA ASP A 184 -18.25 -4.81 9.80
C ASP A 184 -18.11 -3.30 9.55
N LEU A 185 -16.97 -2.86 9.01
CA LEU A 185 -16.74 -1.44 8.78
C LEU A 185 -17.74 -0.89 7.76
N PRO A 186 -18.28 0.33 7.98
CA PRO A 186 -19.31 0.94 7.15
C PRO A 186 -18.74 1.44 5.82
N ILE A 187 -18.41 0.52 4.92
CA ILE A 187 -17.84 0.85 3.61
C ILE A 187 -18.90 1.54 2.76
N VAL A 188 -18.59 2.74 2.31
CA VAL A 188 -19.43 3.53 1.42
C VAL A 188 -19.23 3.06 -0.03
N LYS A 189 -20.32 2.75 -0.73
CA LYS A 189 -20.25 2.43 -2.16
C LYS A 189 -19.77 3.65 -2.94
N ASN A 190 -18.76 3.45 -3.79
CA ASN A 190 -18.25 4.52 -4.64
C ASN A 190 -19.17 4.70 -5.87
N PRO A 191 -19.92 5.80 -5.97
CA PRO A 191 -20.83 6.05 -7.09
C PRO A 191 -20.12 6.65 -8.32
N CYS A 192 -18.80 6.65 -8.37
CA CYS A 192 -18.03 7.27 -9.43
C CYS A 192 -18.23 6.55 -10.78
N PRO A 193 -18.65 7.25 -11.86
CA PRO A 193 -18.86 6.66 -13.17
C PRO A 193 -17.55 6.22 -13.87
N ALA A 194 -16.39 6.77 -13.47
CA ALA A 194 -15.06 6.39 -13.99
C ALA A 194 -14.49 5.12 -13.33
N ASN A 195 -15.31 4.34 -12.63
CA ASN A 195 -14.88 3.12 -11.96
C ASN A 195 -14.76 1.99 -13.01
N GLY A 196 -13.59 1.89 -13.66
CA GLY A 196 -13.35 0.93 -14.73
C GLY A 196 -11.91 0.41 -14.75
N TYR A 197 -11.57 -0.35 -15.79
CA TYR A 197 -10.23 -0.93 -15.99
C TYR A 197 -9.18 0.17 -16.12
N THR A 198 -8.17 0.14 -15.27
CA THR A 198 -7.11 1.15 -15.21
C THR A 198 -5.74 0.50 -15.35
N LYS A 199 -4.72 1.29 -15.75
CA LYS A 199 -3.32 0.83 -15.76
C LYS A 199 -2.85 0.26 -14.42
N ARG A 200 -3.45 0.70 -13.32
CA ARG A 200 -3.19 0.10 -11.99
C ARG A 200 -3.71 -1.34 -11.91
N GLN A 201 -4.87 -1.62 -12.51
CA GLN A 201 -5.41 -2.98 -12.57
C GLN A 201 -4.52 -3.89 -13.43
N GLU A 202 -4.02 -3.39 -14.58
CA GLU A 202 -3.05 -4.14 -15.41
C GLU A 202 -1.80 -4.51 -14.63
N VAL A 203 -1.25 -3.58 -13.85
CA VAL A 203 -0.07 -3.86 -12.99
C VAL A 203 -0.41 -4.86 -11.88
N LYS A 204 -1.61 -4.75 -11.29
CA LYS A 204 -2.07 -5.69 -10.26
C LYS A 204 -2.20 -7.11 -10.80
N ASP A 205 -2.74 -7.26 -12.01
CA ASP A 205 -2.89 -8.54 -12.70
C ASP A 205 -1.51 -9.12 -13.04
N LEU A 206 -0.61 -8.32 -13.62
CA LEU A 206 0.78 -8.70 -13.90
C LEU A 206 1.52 -9.15 -12.64
N LEU A 207 1.39 -8.41 -11.54
CA LEU A 207 2.01 -8.80 -10.26
C LEU A 207 1.43 -10.12 -9.74
N SER A 208 0.14 -10.36 -9.94
CA SER A 208 -0.52 -11.60 -9.54
C SER A 208 0.01 -12.80 -10.34
N GLU A 209 0.20 -12.65 -11.65
CA GLU A 209 0.81 -13.66 -12.53
C GLU A 209 2.28 -13.95 -12.14
N LEU A 210 3.06 -12.88 -11.91
CA LEU A 210 4.46 -13.02 -11.51
C LEU A 210 4.60 -13.68 -10.13
N MET A 211 3.66 -13.47 -9.22
CA MET A 211 3.68 -14.09 -7.89
C MET A 211 3.44 -15.60 -7.93
N LEU A 212 2.85 -16.15 -8.99
CA LEU A 212 2.76 -17.60 -9.18
C LEU A 212 4.15 -18.22 -9.32
N ARG A 213 5.08 -17.50 -9.98
CA ARG A 213 6.47 -17.94 -10.18
C ARG A 213 7.41 -17.44 -9.05
N TYR A 214 7.12 -16.29 -8.46
CA TYR A 214 7.94 -15.64 -7.44
C TYR A 214 7.09 -15.22 -6.24
N PRO A 215 6.72 -16.15 -5.32
CA PRO A 215 5.76 -15.90 -4.24
C PRO A 215 6.10 -14.68 -3.33
N TYR A 216 7.39 -14.36 -3.19
CA TYR A 216 7.85 -13.24 -2.35
C TYR A 216 8.12 -11.95 -3.13
N LEU A 217 7.69 -11.84 -4.39
CA LEU A 217 8.03 -10.74 -5.29
C LEU A 217 7.67 -9.36 -4.71
N LYS A 218 6.43 -9.19 -4.25
CA LYS A 218 5.98 -7.91 -3.68
C LYS A 218 6.82 -7.49 -2.48
N GLY A 219 7.18 -8.43 -1.60
CA GLY A 219 8.05 -8.16 -0.45
C GLY A 219 9.47 -7.76 -0.86
N ARG A 220 10.01 -8.39 -1.92
CA ARG A 220 11.34 -8.04 -2.48
C ARG A 220 11.33 -6.65 -3.10
N ILE A 221 10.29 -6.30 -3.86
CA ILE A 221 10.12 -4.95 -4.44
C ILE A 221 10.05 -3.91 -3.32
N PHE A 222 9.21 -4.12 -2.32
CA PHE A 222 9.06 -3.20 -1.18
C PHE A 222 10.39 -3.03 -0.41
N SER A 223 11.08 -4.14 -0.13
CA SER A 223 12.41 -4.10 0.51
C SER A 223 13.45 -3.38 -0.35
N SER A 224 13.37 -3.49 -1.68
CA SER A 224 14.26 -2.75 -2.58
C SER A 224 14.02 -1.25 -2.45
N MET A 225 12.78 -0.79 -2.41
CA MET A 225 12.46 0.63 -2.21
C MET A 225 13.02 1.18 -0.89
N GLN A 226 13.04 0.36 0.17
CA GLN A 226 13.59 0.75 1.48
C GLN A 226 15.13 0.78 1.51
N ARG A 227 15.79 0.03 0.64
CA ARG A 227 17.26 -0.08 0.58
C ARG A 227 17.91 0.83 -0.46
N LEU A 228 17.21 1.08 -1.56
CA LEU A 228 17.66 2.02 -2.58
C LEU A 228 17.57 3.45 -2.01
N PRO A 229 18.37 4.39 -2.53
CA PRO A 229 18.28 5.80 -2.15
C PRO A 229 17.05 6.45 -2.79
N LEU A 230 15.89 5.84 -2.63
CA LEU A 230 14.61 6.47 -2.93
C LEU A 230 14.32 7.47 -1.82
N SER A 231 14.01 8.71 -2.22
CA SER A 231 13.71 9.78 -1.27
C SER A 231 12.62 9.37 -0.29
N GLY A 232 12.84 9.58 0.99
CA GLY A 232 11.89 9.35 2.06
C GLY A 232 11.63 7.88 2.43
N TRP A 233 12.24 6.90 1.76
CA TRP A 233 11.94 5.49 2.00
C TRP A 233 12.86 4.77 2.99
N ALA A 234 14.00 5.37 3.33
CA ALA A 234 14.87 4.80 4.36
C ALA A 234 14.23 4.97 5.75
N PRO A 235 13.95 3.87 6.50
CA PRO A 235 13.40 3.98 7.85
C PRO A 235 14.40 4.70 8.78
N LEU A 236 13.91 5.62 9.62
CA LEU A 236 14.74 6.30 10.63
C LEU A 236 15.25 5.31 11.68
N ARG A 237 14.50 4.25 11.93
CA ARG A 237 14.89 3.14 12.82
C ARG A 237 14.91 1.85 12.00
N PRO A 238 16.09 1.41 11.53
CA PRO A 238 16.19 0.14 10.81
C PRO A 238 15.70 -0.99 11.71
N GLY A 239 14.70 -1.73 11.23
CA GLY A 239 14.15 -2.89 11.93
C GLY A 239 15.18 -3.99 12.14
N ARG A 240 14.88 -5.00 12.98
CA ARG A 240 15.77 -6.13 13.25
C ARG A 240 16.27 -6.84 11.98
N ALA A 241 15.50 -6.83 10.90
CA ALA A 241 15.90 -7.38 9.61
C ALA A 241 17.10 -6.66 8.96
N SER A 242 17.34 -5.37 9.26
CA SER A 242 18.50 -4.64 8.75
C SER A 242 19.80 -4.94 9.51
N LYS A 243 19.72 -5.55 10.69
CA LYS A 243 20.90 -5.97 11.47
C LYS A 243 21.56 -7.23 10.93
N ARG A 244 20.92 -7.98 10.03
CA ARG A 244 21.52 -9.09 9.29
C ARG A 244 22.14 -8.60 7.98
N GLY A 245 23.21 -7.83 8.08
CA GLY A 245 24.32 -7.85 7.14
C GLY A 245 24.14 -7.30 5.74
N TYR A 246 23.39 -6.20 5.53
CA TYR A 246 23.57 -5.36 4.35
C TYR A 246 23.69 -3.91 4.78
N MET A 247 24.81 -3.56 5.45
CA MET A 247 25.30 -2.19 5.45
C MET A 247 25.91 -1.96 4.06
N TYR A 248 25.27 -1.12 3.27
CA TYR A 248 25.93 -0.49 2.15
C TYR A 248 26.83 0.59 2.77
N ASP A 249 28.06 0.22 3.10
CA ASP A 249 29.14 1.18 3.28
C ASP A 249 29.46 1.72 1.89
N GLY A 250 29.36 3.02 1.71
CA GLY A 250 29.58 3.71 0.43
C GLY A 250 31.02 3.58 -0.12
N ALA A 251 31.67 2.43 0.07
CA ALA A 251 32.94 2.06 -0.52
C ALA A 251 32.70 1.46 -1.90
N SER A 252 33.19 2.15 -2.89
CA SER A 252 33.31 1.78 -4.29
C SER A 252 33.68 0.31 -4.49
N HIS A 253 32.74 -0.55 -4.79
CA HIS A 253 33.02 -1.83 -5.40
C HIS A 253 32.67 -1.78 -6.89
N THR A 254 33.71 -1.52 -7.69
CA THR A 254 33.81 -1.96 -9.07
C THR A 254 33.98 -3.48 -9.05
N GLU A 255 32.94 -4.23 -8.75
CA GLU A 255 32.89 -5.66 -8.99
C GLU A 255 31.72 -5.98 -9.90
N GLN A 256 32.07 -6.66 -11.01
CA GLN A 256 31.17 -7.14 -12.03
C GLN A 256 30.06 -8.00 -11.40
N PRO A 257 28.82 -7.95 -11.94
CA PRO A 257 27.75 -8.80 -11.44
C PRO A 257 28.16 -10.28 -11.58
N PRO A 258 27.88 -11.14 -10.59
CA PRO A 258 28.15 -12.54 -10.69
C PRO A 258 27.40 -13.11 -11.90
N GLN A 259 28.15 -13.77 -12.78
CA GLN A 259 27.63 -14.47 -13.96
C GLN A 259 26.64 -15.53 -13.51
N TYR A 260 25.35 -15.26 -13.71
CA TYR A 260 24.32 -16.29 -13.68
C TYR A 260 24.44 -17.16 -14.92
N GLN A 261 25.42 -18.05 -14.94
CA GLN A 261 25.47 -19.17 -15.87
C GLN A 261 25.84 -20.43 -15.11
N GLN A 262 24.94 -21.40 -15.19
CA GLN A 262 25.17 -22.82 -14.94
C GLN A 262 25.54 -23.24 -13.52
N GLN A 263 24.51 -23.37 -12.65
CA GLN A 263 24.54 -24.38 -11.59
C GLN A 263 23.11 -24.83 -11.22
N CYS A 264 22.39 -25.36 -12.16
CA CYS A 264 21.31 -26.32 -11.91
C CYS A 264 21.83 -27.71 -12.17
N LYS A 265 22.81 -28.17 -11.42
CA LYS A 265 23.14 -29.59 -11.21
C LYS A 265 24.08 -29.67 -9.99
N SER A 266 23.59 -30.38 -8.98
CA SER A 266 24.31 -30.83 -7.77
C SER A 266 24.44 -29.81 -6.61
N GLY A 267 23.91 -30.19 -5.46
CA GLY A 267 24.40 -29.80 -4.15
C GLY A 267 23.41 -29.06 -3.26
N HIS A 268 22.79 -29.79 -2.37
CA HIS A 268 22.04 -29.30 -1.21
C HIS A 268 22.84 -28.23 -0.45
N ALA A 269 22.30 -27.01 -0.36
CA ALA A 269 22.71 -26.03 0.64
C ALA A 269 21.58 -25.94 1.68
N GLN A 270 21.83 -26.50 2.85
CA GLN A 270 20.95 -26.36 4.02
C GLN A 270 21.00 -24.92 4.52
N TYR A 271 19.91 -24.18 4.35
CA TYR A 271 19.65 -22.93 5.09
C TYR A 271 18.87 -23.29 6.36
N ARG A 272 19.48 -23.12 7.50
CA ARG A 272 18.78 -23.14 8.81
C ARG A 272 18.41 -21.71 9.17
N ASP A 273 17.11 -21.44 9.33
CA ASP A 273 16.62 -20.25 10.03
C ASP A 273 16.56 -20.52 11.52
N ASP A 274 17.13 -19.62 12.32
CA ASP A 274 17.23 -19.70 13.78
C ASP A 274 15.89 -19.49 14.53
N ASP A 275 14.75 -19.42 13.83
CA ASP A 275 13.42 -19.18 14.43
C ASP A 275 12.56 -20.45 14.59
N GLY A 276 13.13 -21.63 14.38
CA GLY A 276 12.47 -22.91 14.71
C GLY A 276 11.23 -23.24 13.87
N ILE A 277 11.03 -22.55 12.74
CA ILE A 277 9.99 -22.89 11.77
C ILE A 277 10.67 -23.76 10.71
N GLU A 278 10.28 -25.05 10.66
CA GLU A 278 10.73 -25.94 9.57
C GLU A 278 10.39 -25.31 8.24
N PRO A 279 11.34 -25.22 7.29
CA PRO A 279 11.05 -24.76 5.96
C PRO A 279 10.06 -25.74 5.32
N VAL A 280 8.87 -25.24 5.00
CA VAL A 280 7.98 -25.95 4.06
C VAL A 280 8.80 -26.16 2.81
N ASP A 281 8.84 -27.38 2.32
CA ASP A 281 9.70 -27.86 1.23
C ASP A 281 9.25 -27.19 -0.10
N ALA A 282 9.54 -25.89 -0.21
CA ALA A 282 9.13 -25.04 -1.35
C ALA A 282 9.73 -25.52 -2.69
N GLU A 283 10.82 -26.29 -2.63
CA GLU A 283 11.39 -26.92 -3.83
C GLU A 283 10.56 -28.12 -4.28
N ARG A 284 9.97 -28.85 -3.35
CA ARG A 284 9.10 -30.00 -3.65
C ARG A 284 7.77 -29.53 -4.22
N GLU A 285 7.13 -28.51 -3.63
CA GLU A 285 5.92 -27.92 -4.19
C GLU A 285 6.18 -27.28 -5.57
N ALA A 286 7.32 -26.63 -5.78
CA ALA A 286 7.67 -26.05 -7.07
C ALA A 286 7.91 -27.13 -8.14
N CYS A 287 8.47 -28.29 -7.78
CA CYS A 287 8.64 -29.42 -8.67
C CYS A 287 7.31 -30.09 -9.03
N GLU A 288 6.42 -30.28 -8.05
CA GLU A 288 5.07 -30.84 -8.27
C GLU A 288 4.20 -29.92 -9.15
N ILE A 289 4.33 -28.59 -8.99
CA ILE A 289 3.64 -27.62 -9.85
C ILE A 289 4.24 -27.62 -11.27
N ALA A 290 5.54 -27.75 -11.42
CA ALA A 290 6.19 -27.83 -12.73
C ALA A 290 5.76 -29.10 -13.51
N GLU A 291 5.66 -30.24 -12.84
CA GLU A 291 5.16 -31.48 -13.44
C GLU A 291 3.69 -31.39 -13.84
N GLN A 292 2.86 -30.69 -13.05
CA GLN A 292 1.45 -30.44 -13.40
C GLN A 292 1.31 -29.52 -14.62
N ILE A 293 2.18 -28.53 -14.78
CA ILE A 293 2.18 -27.64 -15.95
C ILE A 293 2.61 -28.40 -17.22
N GLU A 294 3.65 -29.26 -17.16
CA GLU A 294 4.05 -30.11 -18.29
C GLU A 294 2.95 -31.07 -18.71
N GLN A 295 2.20 -31.63 -17.76
CA GLN A 295 1.07 -32.52 -18.08
C GLN A 295 -0.10 -31.77 -18.75
N ILE A 296 -0.33 -30.50 -18.38
CA ILE A 296 -1.37 -29.65 -18.99
C ILE A 296 -0.96 -29.22 -20.41
N GLU A 297 0.30 -28.88 -20.63
CA GLU A 297 0.81 -28.49 -21.95
C GLU A 297 0.95 -29.71 -22.89
N GLY A 298 1.40 -30.84 -22.39
CA GLY A 298 1.46 -32.10 -23.14
C GLY A 298 0.08 -32.62 -23.55
N GLY A 299 -0.96 -32.39 -22.71
CA GLY A 299 -2.35 -32.74 -23.02
C GLY A 299 -3.00 -31.86 -24.09
N LYS A 300 -2.60 -30.59 -24.20
CA LYS A 300 -3.08 -29.68 -25.26
C LYS A 300 -2.47 -30.00 -26.64
N THR A 301 -1.24 -30.45 -26.68
CA THR A 301 -0.56 -30.85 -27.93
C THR A 301 -1.14 -32.15 -28.50
N LYS A 302 -1.54 -33.10 -27.66
CA LYS A 302 -2.19 -34.35 -28.12
C LYS A 302 -3.62 -34.11 -28.66
N LYS A 303 -4.39 -33.22 -28.07
CA LYS A 303 -5.76 -32.90 -28.56
C LYS A 303 -5.77 -32.13 -29.89
N ARG A 304 -4.67 -31.44 -30.25
CA ARG A 304 -4.56 -30.69 -31.50
C ARG A 304 -4.15 -31.59 -32.70
N ILE A 305 -3.59 -32.77 -32.44
CA ILE A 305 -3.20 -33.73 -33.48
C ILE A 305 -4.34 -34.69 -33.82
N GLU A 306 -5.30 -34.90 -32.89
CA GLU A 306 -6.45 -35.80 -33.16
C GLU A 306 -7.64 -35.12 -33.85
N THR A 307 -7.59 -33.81 -34.11
CA THR A 307 -8.63 -33.08 -34.85
C THR A 307 -8.26 -32.66 -36.26
N GLU A 308 -7.07 -33.06 -36.77
CA GLU A 308 -6.63 -32.82 -38.16
C GLU A 308 -6.37 -34.09 -38.98
N PHE A 309 -7.07 -35.20 -38.64
CA PHE A 309 -7.16 -36.37 -39.52
C PHE A 309 -8.61 -36.81 -39.71
#